data_34ed943488d58acd8d156d1c8a55acde
#
_entry.id   34ed943488d58acd8d156d1c8a55acde
#
_cell.length_a   1.000
_cell.length_b   1.000
_cell.length_c   1.000
_cell.angle_alpha   90.00
_cell.angle_beta   90.00
_cell.angle_gamma   90.00
#
_symmetry.space_group_name_H-M   'P 1'
#
loop_
_entity.id
_entity.type
_entity.pdbx_description
1 polymer ?
#
loop_
_entity_poly.entity_id
_entity_poly.type
_entity_poly.pdbx_seq_one_letter_code
_entity_poly.pdbx_strand_id
1 'polypeptide(L)'
;VMVPLHFSTFFGAHKNTVCELLSSRAGRFQKGLIIELCGVPDIVAESRVWEAMGACKQYCRAVSVQTSLEANHTEAFRQAHATILHCDIGNGSQPGGDEKVNLRLIKSFADFANNRGLMSCVHGINTLDRLRLAIHSQVSFASGDSILPASDHPSDLRRLSEQEILKVA
;
A
#
# COMPACT_ATOMS: atom_id res chain seq x y z
N VAL A 1 8.51 6.90 4.28
CA VAL A 1 7.77 7.52 3.15
C VAL A 1 7.35 6.42 2.20
N MET A 2 6.08 6.42 1.77
CA MET A 2 5.56 5.54 0.72
C MET A 2 5.46 6.34 -0.58
N VAL A 3 5.93 5.75 -1.69
CA VAL A 3 5.93 6.37 -3.01
C VAL A 3 5.24 5.44 -4.00
N PRO A 4 4.12 5.86 -4.59
CA PRO A 4 3.42 5.05 -5.57
C PRO A 4 4.16 5.06 -6.91
N LEU A 5 4.33 3.88 -7.49
CA LEU A 5 4.83 3.66 -8.84
C LEU A 5 3.91 2.69 -9.57
N HIS A 6 3.51 3.07 -10.78
CA HIS A 6 2.67 2.20 -11.56
C HIS A 6 3.47 0.98 -12.08
N PHE A 7 2.91 -0.21 -11.97
CA PHE A 7 3.57 -1.46 -12.35
C PHE A 7 4.11 -1.43 -13.79
N SER A 8 3.35 -0.85 -14.73
CA SER A 8 3.76 -0.73 -16.13
C SER A 8 5.02 0.13 -16.35
N THR A 9 5.38 0.97 -15.39
CA THR A 9 6.60 1.80 -15.48
C THR A 9 7.86 0.96 -15.65
N PHE A 10 7.86 -0.24 -15.07
CA PHE A 10 9.00 -1.16 -15.14
C PHE A 10 9.14 -1.89 -16.48
N PHE A 11 8.19 -1.72 -17.41
CA PHE A 11 8.16 -2.37 -18.72
C PHE A 11 8.06 -1.37 -19.87
N GLY A 12 8.01 -0.06 -19.56
CA GLY A 12 7.85 1.00 -20.54
C GLY A 12 9.13 1.81 -20.77
N ALA A 13 9.03 2.82 -21.64
CA ALA A 13 10.12 3.73 -21.99
C ALA A 13 10.69 4.51 -20.79
N HIS A 14 9.91 4.66 -19.73
CA HIS A 14 10.31 5.44 -18.54
C HIS A 14 11.07 4.63 -17.48
N LYS A 15 11.26 3.33 -17.69
CA LYS A 15 11.95 2.45 -16.72
C LYS A 15 13.32 3.01 -16.31
N ASN A 16 14.16 3.33 -17.28
CA ASN A 16 15.52 3.80 -17.01
C ASN A 16 15.52 5.13 -16.26
N THR A 17 14.70 6.08 -16.66
CA THR A 17 14.57 7.39 -16.00
C THR A 17 14.15 7.24 -14.54
N VAL A 18 13.17 6.38 -14.26
CA VAL A 18 12.71 6.13 -12.88
C VAL A 18 13.80 5.43 -12.07
N CYS A 19 14.47 4.44 -12.63
CA CYS A 19 15.58 3.76 -11.94
C CYS A 19 16.75 4.72 -11.65
N GLU A 20 17.08 5.62 -12.56
CA GLU A 20 18.10 6.66 -12.36
C GLU A 20 17.71 7.64 -11.24
N LEU A 21 16.45 8.10 -11.23
CA LEU A 21 15.94 8.95 -10.17
C LEU A 21 15.99 8.26 -8.81
N LEU A 22 15.54 7.03 -8.72
CA LEU A 22 15.61 6.24 -7.50
C LEU A 22 17.06 6.04 -7.05
N SER A 23 17.95 5.70 -7.98
CA SER A 23 19.37 5.51 -7.70
C SER A 23 20.03 6.77 -7.17
N SER A 24 19.77 7.92 -7.76
CA SER A 24 20.32 9.22 -7.35
C SER A 24 19.91 9.64 -5.94
N ARG A 25 18.82 9.08 -5.41
CA ARG A 25 18.26 9.42 -4.10
C ARG A 25 18.35 8.28 -3.07
N ALA A 26 18.64 7.05 -3.51
CA ALA A 26 18.62 5.84 -2.67
C ALA A 26 19.48 5.98 -1.41
N GLY A 27 20.67 6.52 -1.51
CA GLY A 27 21.60 6.64 -0.37
C GLY A 27 21.03 7.43 0.81
N ARG A 28 20.12 8.37 0.56
CA ARG A 28 19.48 9.19 1.62
C ARG A 28 18.22 8.57 2.20
N PHE A 29 17.43 7.86 1.39
CA PHE A 29 16.06 7.48 1.74
C PHE A 29 15.84 5.97 1.80
N GLN A 30 16.78 5.15 1.35
CA GLN A 30 16.60 3.69 1.23
C GLN A 30 16.07 3.03 2.50
N LYS A 31 16.54 3.44 3.67
CA LYS A 31 16.12 2.88 4.96
C LYS A 31 14.70 3.24 5.37
N GLY A 32 14.11 4.27 4.77
CA GLY A 32 12.77 4.78 5.09
C GLY A 32 11.81 4.79 3.90
N LEU A 33 12.26 4.36 2.71
CA LEU A 33 11.44 4.35 1.50
C LEU A 33 10.68 3.03 1.39
N ILE A 34 9.39 3.12 1.15
CA ILE A 34 8.52 2.03 0.71
C ILE A 34 8.04 2.37 -0.69
N ILE A 35 8.22 1.47 -1.65
CA ILE A 35 7.67 1.63 -2.99
C ILE A 35 6.33 0.90 -3.03
N GLU A 36 5.29 1.59 -3.46
CA GLU A 36 3.97 1.01 -3.69
C GLU A 36 3.78 0.72 -5.18
N LEU A 37 3.73 -0.55 -5.55
CA LEU A 37 3.40 -0.98 -6.91
C LEU A 37 1.89 -0.93 -7.11
N CYS A 38 1.43 0.07 -7.85
CA CYS A 38 0.03 0.29 -8.19
C CYS A 38 -0.28 -0.20 -9.62
N GLY A 39 -1.55 -0.46 -9.91
CA GLY A 39 -2.00 -0.86 -11.25
C GLY A 39 -1.45 -2.22 -11.69
N VAL A 40 -1.24 -3.13 -10.76
CA VAL A 40 -0.88 -4.51 -11.07
C VAL A 40 -2.10 -5.22 -11.63
N PRO A 41 -2.03 -5.82 -12.84
CA PRO A 41 -3.15 -6.60 -13.37
C PRO A 41 -3.49 -7.79 -12.46
N ASP A 42 -4.77 -8.14 -12.35
CA ASP A 42 -5.20 -9.31 -11.55
C ASP A 42 -4.57 -10.60 -12.03
N ILE A 43 -4.27 -10.69 -13.32
CA ILE A 43 -3.52 -11.80 -13.92
C ILE A 43 -2.22 -11.25 -14.50
N VAL A 44 -1.09 -11.68 -13.96
CA VAL A 44 0.24 -11.26 -14.39
C VAL A 44 1.20 -12.44 -14.43
N ALA A 45 2.12 -12.44 -15.39
CA ALA A 45 3.16 -13.47 -15.50
C ALA A 45 4.20 -13.30 -14.38
N GLU A 46 4.61 -14.40 -13.76
CA GLU A 46 5.58 -14.40 -12.65
C GLU A 46 6.90 -13.72 -13.03
N SER A 47 7.38 -13.90 -14.26
CA SER A 47 8.59 -13.25 -14.73
C SER A 47 8.53 -11.73 -14.66
N ARG A 48 7.36 -11.13 -14.92
CA ARG A 48 7.14 -9.69 -14.76
C ARG A 48 7.12 -9.26 -13.30
N VAL A 49 6.55 -10.11 -12.42
CA VAL A 49 6.60 -9.88 -10.96
C VAL A 49 8.07 -9.82 -10.51
N TRP A 50 8.87 -10.81 -10.89
CA TRP A 50 10.28 -10.86 -10.50
C TRP A 50 11.08 -9.69 -11.06
N GLU A 51 10.81 -9.26 -12.29
CA GLU A 51 11.47 -8.11 -12.91
C GLU A 51 11.14 -6.80 -12.16
N ALA A 52 9.87 -6.52 -11.91
CA ALA A 52 9.45 -5.33 -11.18
C ALA A 52 10.00 -5.30 -9.74
N MET A 53 9.94 -6.43 -9.04
CA MET A 53 10.46 -6.55 -7.68
C MET A 53 11.97 -6.37 -7.63
N GLY A 54 12.70 -6.96 -8.56
CA GLY A 54 14.16 -6.79 -8.69
C GLY A 54 14.55 -5.33 -8.94
N ALA A 55 13.78 -4.62 -9.76
CA ALA A 55 13.99 -3.20 -10.00
C ALA A 55 13.72 -2.32 -8.77
N CYS A 56 12.75 -2.67 -7.92
CA CYS A 56 12.39 -1.88 -6.74
C CYS A 56 13.35 -2.09 -5.55
N LYS A 57 13.68 -3.33 -5.27
CA LYS A 57 14.33 -3.76 -4.01
C LYS A 57 15.66 -3.06 -3.71
N GLN A 58 16.43 -2.75 -4.73
CA GLN A 58 17.71 -2.09 -4.57
C GLN A 58 17.60 -0.65 -4.07
N TYR A 59 16.43 -0.03 -4.15
CA TYR A 59 16.22 1.38 -3.84
C TYR A 59 15.38 1.63 -2.58
N CYS A 60 14.72 0.61 -2.06
CA CYS A 60 13.79 0.77 -0.94
C CYS A 60 13.97 -0.27 0.16
N ARG A 61 13.41 0.02 1.32
CA ARG A 61 13.36 -0.90 2.46
C ARG A 61 12.33 -2.01 2.26
N ALA A 62 11.21 -1.67 1.65
CA ALA A 62 10.08 -2.55 1.48
C ALA A 62 9.34 -2.24 0.19
N VAL A 63 8.68 -3.25 -0.38
CA VAL A 63 7.77 -3.09 -1.49
C VAL A 63 6.37 -3.46 -1.03
N SER A 64 5.43 -2.55 -1.25
CA SER A 64 4.00 -2.74 -1.10
C SER A 64 3.38 -3.01 -2.46
N VAL A 65 2.46 -3.95 -2.54
CA VAL A 65 1.84 -4.34 -3.82
C VAL A 65 0.34 -4.15 -3.74
N GLN A 66 -0.20 -3.40 -4.69
CA GLN A 66 -1.64 -3.28 -4.86
C GLN A 66 -2.22 -4.63 -5.30
N THR A 67 -3.24 -5.08 -4.61
CA THR A 67 -3.90 -6.34 -4.92
C THR A 67 -5.38 -6.30 -4.53
N SER A 68 -6.17 -7.12 -5.19
CA SER A 68 -7.53 -7.46 -4.80
C SER A 68 -7.55 -8.82 -4.08
N LEU A 69 -8.66 -9.15 -3.44
CA LEU A 69 -8.85 -10.47 -2.80
C LEU A 69 -8.89 -11.61 -3.83
N GLU A 70 -9.18 -11.28 -5.10
CA GLU A 70 -9.35 -12.23 -6.21
C GLU A 70 -8.08 -12.37 -7.07
N ALA A 71 -7.06 -11.54 -6.81
CA ALA A 71 -5.85 -11.53 -7.61
C ALA A 71 -5.02 -12.81 -7.45
N ASN A 72 -4.56 -13.37 -8.55
CA ASN A 72 -3.76 -14.59 -8.56
C ASN A 72 -2.25 -14.37 -8.33
N HIS A 73 -1.79 -13.13 -8.43
CA HIS A 73 -0.36 -12.79 -8.38
C HIS A 73 0.23 -12.69 -6.96
N THR A 74 -0.61 -12.73 -5.93
CA THR A 74 -0.18 -12.48 -4.54
C THR A 74 0.93 -13.42 -4.09
N GLU A 75 0.85 -14.70 -4.47
CA GLU A 75 1.86 -15.68 -4.09
C GLU A 75 3.20 -15.39 -4.81
N ALA A 76 3.17 -15.03 -6.07
CA ALA A 76 4.38 -14.66 -6.82
C ALA A 76 5.07 -13.43 -6.20
N PHE A 77 4.31 -12.41 -5.78
CA PHE A 77 4.87 -11.27 -5.06
C PHE A 77 5.44 -11.65 -3.69
N ARG A 78 4.77 -12.54 -2.96
CA ARG A 78 5.26 -13.06 -1.67
C ARG A 78 6.60 -13.79 -1.85
N GLN A 79 6.70 -14.67 -2.84
CA GLN A 79 7.94 -15.38 -3.19
C GLN A 79 9.03 -14.40 -3.65
N ALA A 80 8.67 -13.35 -4.37
CA ALA A 80 9.56 -12.26 -4.72
C ALA A 80 9.87 -11.32 -3.53
N HIS A 81 9.47 -11.70 -2.31
CA HIS A 81 9.68 -10.98 -1.05
C HIS A 81 9.02 -9.59 -0.99
N ALA A 82 7.85 -9.41 -1.55
CA ALA A 82 6.98 -8.32 -1.12
C ALA A 82 6.71 -8.47 0.38
N THR A 83 6.58 -7.35 1.07
CA THR A 83 6.38 -7.35 2.52
C THR A 83 5.02 -6.80 2.92
N ILE A 84 4.39 -6.04 2.05
CA ILE A 84 3.12 -5.36 2.30
C ILE A 84 2.19 -5.62 1.11
N LEU A 85 0.94 -5.92 1.41
CA LEU A 85 -0.16 -5.85 0.44
C LEU A 85 -0.96 -4.58 0.71
N HIS A 86 -1.38 -3.86 -0.33
CA HIS A 86 -2.26 -2.73 -0.14
C HIS A 86 -3.51 -2.80 -1.01
N CYS A 87 -4.58 -2.21 -0.52
CA CYS A 87 -5.80 -1.94 -1.26
C CYS A 87 -6.27 -0.51 -1.03
N ASP A 88 -6.99 0.04 -2.00
CA ASP A 88 -7.63 1.35 -1.91
C ASP A 88 -9.15 1.17 -1.91
N ILE A 89 -9.79 1.58 -0.83
CA ILE A 89 -11.24 1.54 -0.66
C ILE A 89 -11.89 2.92 -0.93
N GLY A 90 -11.08 3.93 -1.24
CA GLY A 90 -11.53 5.31 -1.49
C GLY A 90 -11.79 5.61 -2.97
N ASN A 91 -10.98 5.09 -3.86
CA ASN A 91 -10.94 5.51 -5.27
C ASN A 91 -11.66 4.57 -6.26
N GLY A 92 -12.08 3.40 -5.85
CA GLY A 92 -12.74 2.42 -6.74
C GLY A 92 -14.23 2.29 -6.53
N SER A 93 -14.75 2.84 -5.48
CA SER A 93 -16.17 2.79 -5.17
C SER A 93 -16.82 4.04 -5.74
N GLN A 94 -17.85 3.86 -6.55
CA GLN A 94 -18.72 4.95 -6.97
C GLN A 94 -19.04 5.87 -5.77
N PRO A 95 -19.18 7.20 -5.97
CA PRO A 95 -19.72 8.07 -4.92
C PRO A 95 -21.05 7.48 -4.45
N GLY A 96 -21.10 6.93 -3.24
CA GLY A 96 -22.25 6.18 -2.74
C GLY A 96 -22.06 4.67 -2.56
N GLY A 97 -20.84 4.14 -2.68
CA GLY A 97 -20.53 2.73 -2.36
C GLY A 97 -21.02 2.36 -0.96
N ASP A 98 -21.68 1.19 -0.84
CA ASP A 98 -22.23 0.73 0.45
C ASP A 98 -21.12 0.64 1.50
N GLU A 99 -21.20 1.48 2.54
CA GLU A 99 -20.23 1.51 3.62
C GLU A 99 -20.05 0.13 4.28
N LYS A 100 -21.11 -0.68 4.34
CA LYS A 100 -21.03 -2.05 4.83
C LYS A 100 -20.11 -2.93 3.98
N VAL A 101 -20.06 -2.69 2.66
CA VAL A 101 -19.15 -3.40 1.75
C VAL A 101 -17.71 -2.99 2.05
N ASN A 102 -17.45 -1.68 2.20
CA ASN A 102 -16.13 -1.18 2.53
C ASN A 102 -15.63 -1.71 3.89
N LEU A 103 -16.49 -1.73 4.89
CA LEU A 103 -16.15 -2.29 6.21
C LEU A 103 -15.80 -3.78 6.13
N ARG A 104 -16.58 -4.57 5.37
CA ARG A 104 -16.26 -5.99 5.14
C ARG A 104 -14.94 -6.17 4.41
N LEU A 105 -14.67 -5.32 3.42
CA LEU A 105 -13.43 -5.37 2.65
C LEU A 105 -12.20 -5.12 3.52
N ILE A 106 -12.22 -4.12 4.42
CA ILE A 106 -11.13 -3.85 5.36
C ILE A 106 -10.76 -5.11 6.14
N LYS A 107 -11.77 -5.74 6.78
CA LYS A 107 -11.55 -6.94 7.57
C LYS A 107 -11.01 -8.10 6.72
N SER A 108 -11.69 -8.38 5.61
CA SER A 108 -11.31 -9.49 4.73
C SER A 108 -9.90 -9.31 4.17
N PHE A 109 -9.53 -8.07 3.84
CA PHE A 109 -8.21 -7.77 3.32
C PHE A 109 -7.11 -7.90 4.39
N ALA A 110 -7.37 -7.45 5.61
CA ALA A 110 -6.44 -7.64 6.72
C ALA A 110 -6.21 -9.14 7.00
N ASP A 111 -7.28 -9.92 7.10
CA ASP A 111 -7.22 -11.37 7.27
C ASP A 111 -6.47 -12.05 6.09
N PHE A 112 -6.72 -11.59 4.87
CA PHE A 112 -6.06 -12.11 3.66
C PHE A 112 -4.53 -11.90 3.68
N ALA A 113 -4.07 -10.71 4.06
CA ALA A 113 -2.64 -10.40 4.19
C ALA A 113 -2.01 -11.18 5.35
N ASN A 114 -2.63 -11.13 6.53
CA ASN A 114 -2.13 -11.79 7.74
C ASN A 114 -1.97 -13.31 7.56
N ASN A 115 -2.94 -13.98 6.92
CA ASN A 115 -2.88 -15.41 6.62
C ASN A 115 -1.72 -15.80 5.68
N ARG A 116 -1.13 -14.82 5.00
CA ARG A 116 0.05 -15.00 4.13
C ARG A 116 1.36 -14.54 4.76
N GLY A 117 1.32 -14.11 6.01
CA GLY A 117 2.48 -13.55 6.71
C GLY A 117 2.95 -12.22 6.14
N LEU A 118 2.03 -11.44 5.52
CA LEU A 118 2.31 -10.14 4.94
C LEU A 118 1.63 -9.04 5.77
N MET A 119 2.21 -7.86 5.78
CA MET A 119 1.57 -6.68 6.36
C MET A 119 0.47 -6.17 5.44
N SER A 120 -0.61 -5.66 6.01
CA SER A 120 -1.71 -5.02 5.29
C SER A 120 -1.58 -3.51 5.30
N CYS A 121 -1.91 -2.86 4.18
CA CYS A 121 -2.05 -1.41 4.08
C CYS A 121 -3.39 -1.09 3.42
N VAL A 122 -4.18 -0.22 4.04
CA VAL A 122 -5.49 0.18 3.52
C VAL A 122 -5.53 1.69 3.34
N HIS A 123 -5.78 2.12 2.10
CA HIS A 123 -6.02 3.51 1.75
C HIS A 123 -7.51 3.84 1.70
N GLY A 124 -7.86 5.10 1.94
CA GLY A 124 -9.26 5.55 1.91
C GLY A 124 -10.00 5.36 3.23
N ILE A 125 -9.30 5.41 4.35
CA ILE A 125 -9.88 5.42 5.70
C ILE A 125 -10.42 6.83 6.00
N ASN A 126 -11.58 7.15 5.42
CA ASN A 126 -12.17 8.49 5.43
C ASN A 126 -13.35 8.63 6.41
N THR A 127 -13.65 7.58 7.18
CA THR A 127 -14.68 7.62 8.22
C THR A 127 -14.15 7.02 9.52
N LEU A 128 -14.73 7.46 10.64
CA LEU A 128 -14.36 6.95 11.96
C LEU A 128 -14.65 5.45 12.10
N ASP A 129 -15.70 4.96 11.46
CA ASP A 129 -16.05 3.53 11.50
C ASP A 129 -15.03 2.67 10.73
N ARG A 130 -14.52 3.16 9.59
CA ARG A 130 -13.41 2.52 8.87
C ARG A 130 -12.15 2.51 9.72
N LEU A 131 -11.85 3.62 10.41
CA LEU A 131 -10.68 3.72 11.27
C LEU A 131 -10.75 2.73 12.44
N ARG A 132 -11.89 2.69 13.15
CA ARG A 132 -12.12 1.73 14.25
C ARG A 132 -11.96 0.30 13.76
N LEU A 133 -12.53 -0.01 12.61
CA LEU A 133 -12.44 -1.37 12.06
C LEU A 133 -11.01 -1.71 11.60
N ALA A 134 -10.28 -0.77 10.99
CA ALA A 134 -8.88 -0.98 10.60
C ALA A 134 -8.01 -1.31 11.84
N ILE A 135 -8.18 -0.57 12.93
CA ILE A 135 -7.51 -0.83 14.20
C ILE A 135 -7.90 -2.23 14.74
N HIS A 136 -9.19 -2.51 14.80
CA HIS A 136 -9.70 -3.78 15.34
C HIS A 136 -9.28 -5.00 14.50
N SER A 137 -9.15 -4.82 13.20
CA SER A 137 -8.68 -5.85 12.27
C SER A 137 -7.15 -5.95 12.17
N GLN A 138 -6.43 -5.18 13.00
CA GLN A 138 -4.96 -5.19 13.02
C GLN A 138 -4.34 -4.85 11.66
N VAL A 139 -4.92 -3.90 10.94
CA VAL A 139 -4.31 -3.34 9.73
C VAL A 139 -2.96 -2.72 10.09
N SER A 140 -1.90 -3.09 9.38
CA SER A 140 -0.53 -2.67 9.72
C SER A 140 -0.27 -1.20 9.38
N PHE A 141 -0.84 -0.72 8.28
CA PHE A 141 -0.74 0.66 7.80
C PHE A 141 -2.10 1.12 7.28
N ALA A 142 -2.42 2.38 7.54
CA ALA A 142 -3.66 2.98 7.06
C ALA A 142 -3.42 4.44 6.65
N SER A 143 -4.14 4.92 5.65
CA SER A 143 -4.17 6.32 5.27
C SER A 143 -5.59 6.77 4.89
N GLY A 144 -5.89 8.03 5.11
CA GLY A 144 -7.18 8.64 4.80
C GLY A 144 -7.46 9.83 5.70
N ASP A 145 -8.47 10.61 5.33
CA ASP A 145 -8.77 11.90 5.96
C ASP A 145 -9.17 11.79 7.44
N SER A 146 -9.69 10.62 7.86
CA SER A 146 -9.99 10.36 9.28
C SER A 146 -8.74 10.11 10.15
N ILE A 147 -7.57 9.95 9.54
CA ILE A 147 -6.31 9.75 10.27
C ILE A 147 -5.54 11.06 10.28
N LEU A 148 -5.30 11.60 9.10
CA LEU A 148 -4.63 12.87 8.90
C LEU A 148 -5.06 13.42 7.54
N PRO A 149 -5.66 14.61 7.48
CA PRO A 149 -6.01 15.23 6.22
C PRO A 149 -4.74 15.55 5.41
N ALA A 150 -4.88 15.58 4.09
CA ALA A 150 -3.79 15.94 3.19
C ALA A 150 -3.22 17.33 3.55
N SER A 151 -1.90 17.45 3.55
CA SER A 151 -1.18 18.68 3.87
C SER A 151 -0.11 18.95 2.82
N ASP A 152 0.05 20.21 2.45
CA ASP A 152 1.10 20.66 1.54
C ASP A 152 2.49 20.66 2.20
N HIS A 153 2.55 20.56 3.51
CA HIS A 153 3.79 20.55 4.26
C HIS A 153 3.92 19.26 5.09
N PRO A 154 5.10 18.62 5.05
CA PRO A 154 5.36 17.49 5.93
C PRO A 154 5.22 17.91 7.41
N SER A 155 4.46 17.17 8.17
CA SER A 155 4.41 17.32 9.62
C SER A 155 5.45 16.43 10.30
N ASP A 156 5.79 16.77 11.54
CA ASP A 156 6.64 15.92 12.35
C ASP A 156 5.99 14.56 12.63
N LEU A 157 6.82 13.53 12.68
CA LEU A 157 6.37 12.19 13.07
C LEU A 157 5.88 12.24 14.51
N ARG A 158 4.64 11.82 14.72
CA ARG A 158 4.03 11.71 16.05
C ARG A 158 3.74 10.25 16.37
N ARG A 159 4.00 9.86 17.60
CA ARG A 159 3.44 8.64 18.15
C ARG A 159 2.10 8.99 18.80
N LEU A 160 1.05 8.37 18.31
CA LEU A 160 -0.29 8.53 18.89
C LEU A 160 -0.73 7.17 19.44
N SER A 161 -1.35 7.19 20.61
CA SER A 161 -2.07 6.04 21.13
C SER A 161 -3.38 5.86 20.34
N GLU A 162 -3.94 4.66 20.38
CA GLU A 162 -5.25 4.38 19.78
C GLU A 162 -6.32 5.38 20.24
N GLN A 163 -6.32 5.71 21.55
CA GLN A 163 -7.28 6.67 22.11
C GLN A 163 -7.09 8.09 21.57
N GLU A 164 -5.87 8.51 21.29
CA GLU A 164 -5.59 9.82 20.69
C GLU A 164 -6.02 9.86 19.24
N ILE A 165 -5.74 8.80 18.47
CA ILE A 165 -6.18 8.69 17.08
C ILE A 165 -7.70 8.77 16.98
N LEU A 166 -8.43 8.04 17.83
CA LEU A 166 -9.88 8.02 17.83
C LEU A 166 -10.53 9.31 18.37
N LYS A 167 -9.77 10.21 18.99
CA LYS A 167 -10.27 11.54 19.44
C LYS A 167 -10.06 12.63 18.40
N VAL A 168 -9.07 12.47 17.50
CA VAL A 168 -8.75 13.46 16.48
C VAL A 168 -9.62 13.25 15.22
N ALA A 169 -10.14 12.06 15.01
CA ALA A 169 -11.09 11.70 13.96
C ALA A 169 -12.53 11.96 14.42
#